data_5ff0d822f18cd92818bfeed2d16bb2da
#
_entry.id   5ff0d822f18cd92818bfeed2d16bb2da
#
_cell.length_a   1.000
_cell.length_b   1.000
_cell.length_c   1.000
_cell.angle_alpha   90.00
_cell.angle_beta   90.00
_cell.angle_gamma   90.00
#
_symmetry.space_group_name_H-M   'P 1'
#
loop_
_entity.id
_entity.type
_entity.pdbx_description
1 polymer ?
#
loop_
_entity_poly.entity_id
_entity_poly.type
_entity_poly.pdbx_seq_one_letter_code
_entity_poly.pdbx_strand_id
1 'polypeptide(L)'
;MALQEILRQVEQAGRGEADAISTATRAEAEAILSEGKAEGEQVTGVIAAASKQQAEQLERQELPAAELEVKRARLDAQRQVLEATRQDALERLDSLTA
;
A
#
# COMPACT_ATOMS: atom_id res chain seq x y z
N MET A 1 -51.70 -34.59 35.81
CA MET A 1 -52.07 -33.21 36.02
C MET A 1 -50.96 -32.38 36.61
N ALA A 2 -50.59 -32.61 37.90
CA ALA A 2 -49.42 -31.89 38.44
C ALA A 2 -48.12 -32.21 37.69
N LEU A 3 -47.94 -33.41 37.20
CA LEU A 3 -46.78 -33.86 36.46
C LEU A 3 -46.67 -33.18 35.10
N GLN A 4 -47.80 -33.01 34.41
CA GLN A 4 -47.84 -32.32 33.10
C GLN A 4 -47.52 -30.82 33.22
N GLU A 5 -47.96 -30.23 34.32
CA GLU A 5 -47.67 -28.79 34.57
C GLU A 5 -46.19 -28.55 34.91
N ILE A 6 -45.58 -29.46 35.65
CA ILE A 6 -44.15 -29.42 35.96
C ILE A 6 -43.33 -29.61 34.70
N LEU A 7 -43.70 -30.59 33.85
CA LEU A 7 -43.04 -30.80 32.55
C LEU A 7 -43.12 -29.56 31.65
N ARG A 8 -44.29 -28.93 31.63
CA ARG A 8 -44.52 -27.71 30.86
C ARG A 8 -43.67 -26.54 31.36
N GLN A 9 -43.55 -26.39 32.67
CA GLN A 9 -42.71 -25.36 33.29
C GLN A 9 -41.24 -25.59 33.01
N VAL A 10 -40.76 -26.81 33.05
CA VAL A 10 -39.38 -27.18 32.73
C VAL A 10 -39.09 -26.91 31.27
N GLU A 11 -40.04 -27.26 30.38
CA GLU A 11 -39.91 -27.00 28.95
C GLU A 11 -39.84 -25.50 28.65
N GLN A 12 -40.67 -24.69 29.26
CA GLN A 12 -40.69 -23.24 29.10
C GLN A 12 -39.40 -22.60 29.65
N ALA A 13 -38.93 -23.05 30.80
CA ALA A 13 -37.68 -22.59 31.38
C ALA A 13 -36.48 -22.94 30.49
N GLY A 14 -36.47 -24.17 29.93
CA GLY A 14 -35.46 -24.62 29.01
C GLY A 14 -35.41 -23.80 27.72
N ARG A 15 -36.57 -23.48 27.16
CA ARG A 15 -36.66 -22.63 25.97
C ARG A 15 -36.21 -21.20 26.25
N GLY A 16 -36.59 -20.66 27.41
CA GLY A 16 -36.17 -19.35 27.83
C GLY A 16 -34.66 -19.24 27.98
N GLU A 17 -34.02 -20.24 28.57
CA GLU A 17 -32.56 -20.31 28.68
C GLU A 17 -31.88 -20.44 27.31
N ALA A 18 -32.42 -21.31 26.45
CA ALA A 18 -31.90 -21.51 25.12
C ALA A 18 -31.99 -20.23 24.30
N ASP A 19 -33.09 -19.51 24.37
CA ASP A 19 -33.29 -18.22 23.69
C ASP A 19 -32.34 -17.16 24.24
N ALA A 20 -32.15 -17.11 25.56
CA ALA A 20 -31.22 -16.18 26.19
C ALA A 20 -29.76 -16.42 25.74
N ILE A 21 -29.36 -17.68 25.69
CA ILE A 21 -28.02 -18.08 25.21
C ILE A 21 -27.85 -17.73 23.75
N SER A 22 -28.87 -18.02 22.92
CA SER A 22 -28.83 -17.70 21.49
C SER A 22 -28.72 -16.21 21.25
N THR A 23 -29.48 -15.39 21.98
CA THR A 23 -29.44 -13.94 21.89
C THR A 23 -28.09 -13.40 22.32
N ALA A 24 -27.55 -13.89 23.44
CA ALA A 24 -26.25 -13.51 23.94
C ALA A 24 -25.13 -13.87 22.95
N THR A 25 -25.19 -15.05 22.34
CA THR A 25 -24.23 -15.53 21.37
C THR A 25 -24.25 -14.68 20.09
N ARG A 26 -25.46 -14.32 19.64
CA ARG A 26 -25.59 -13.42 18.47
C ARG A 26 -25.01 -12.03 18.72
N ALA A 27 -25.30 -11.48 19.90
CA ALA A 27 -24.75 -10.17 20.29
C ALA A 27 -23.22 -10.20 20.35
N GLU A 28 -22.69 -11.27 20.92
CA GLU A 28 -21.22 -11.45 20.97
C GLU A 28 -20.61 -11.62 19.61
N ALA A 29 -21.24 -12.40 18.72
CA ALA A 29 -20.79 -12.57 17.34
C ALA A 29 -20.83 -11.25 16.56
N GLU A 30 -21.88 -10.46 16.73
CA GLU A 30 -21.98 -9.13 16.10
C GLU A 30 -20.90 -8.17 16.61
N ALA A 31 -20.62 -8.21 17.90
CA ALA A 31 -19.56 -7.40 18.50
C ALA A 31 -18.20 -7.78 17.96
N ILE A 32 -17.91 -9.08 17.82
CA ILE A 32 -16.65 -9.58 17.26
C ILE A 32 -16.50 -9.17 15.80
N LEU A 33 -17.57 -9.30 15.01
CA LEU A 33 -17.56 -8.90 13.61
C LEU A 33 -17.35 -7.39 13.44
N SER A 34 -18.01 -6.59 14.26
CA SER A 34 -17.90 -5.14 14.25
C SER A 34 -16.47 -4.69 14.62
N GLU A 35 -15.92 -5.29 15.66
CA GLU A 35 -14.56 -5.03 16.11
C GLU A 35 -13.52 -5.43 15.07
N GLY A 36 -13.70 -6.62 14.47
CA GLY A 36 -12.84 -7.10 13.41
C GLY A 36 -12.87 -6.20 12.17
N LYS A 37 -14.05 -5.71 11.82
CA LYS A 37 -14.21 -4.76 10.70
C LYS A 37 -13.52 -3.44 11.00
N ALA A 38 -13.67 -2.91 12.20
CA ALA A 38 -13.03 -1.67 12.62
C ALA A 38 -11.50 -1.80 12.62
N GLU A 39 -10.98 -2.91 13.14
CA GLU A 39 -9.53 -3.20 13.11
C GLU A 39 -9.02 -3.36 11.69
N GLY A 40 -9.79 -4.04 10.83
CA GLY A 40 -9.44 -4.21 9.43
C GLY A 40 -9.37 -2.87 8.69
N GLU A 41 -10.31 -1.98 8.92
CA GLU A 41 -10.30 -0.62 8.35
C GLU A 41 -9.10 0.20 8.84
N GLN A 42 -8.77 0.07 10.11
CA GLN A 42 -7.62 0.75 10.70
C GLN A 42 -6.30 0.26 10.09
N VAL A 43 -6.14 -1.05 9.96
CA VAL A 43 -4.95 -1.66 9.33
C VAL A 43 -4.84 -1.25 7.87
N THR A 44 -5.95 -1.27 7.13
CA THR A 44 -5.98 -0.82 5.74
C THR A 44 -5.58 0.64 5.62
N GLY A 45 -6.06 1.49 6.50
CA GLY A 45 -5.70 2.91 6.55
C GLY A 45 -4.22 3.13 6.82
N VAL A 46 -3.66 2.40 7.77
CA VAL A 46 -2.23 2.47 8.11
C VAL A 46 -1.35 2.02 6.93
N ILE A 47 -1.73 0.91 6.29
CA ILE A 47 -1.00 0.40 5.12
C ILE A 47 -1.08 1.38 3.95
N ALA A 48 -2.25 1.94 3.69
CA ALA A 48 -2.43 2.93 2.63
C ALA A 48 -1.59 4.18 2.87
N ALA A 49 -1.56 4.69 4.10
CA ALA A 49 -0.74 5.84 4.47
C ALA A 49 0.76 5.55 4.36
N ALA A 50 1.20 4.38 4.82
CA ALA A 50 2.58 3.95 4.72
C ALA A 50 3.02 3.77 3.26
N SER A 51 2.17 3.18 2.43
CA SER A 51 2.44 2.99 1.01
C SER A 51 2.55 4.32 0.27
N LYS A 52 1.68 5.26 0.58
CA LYS A 52 1.72 6.61 0.00
C LYS A 52 3.01 7.33 0.37
N GLN A 53 3.39 7.26 1.64
CA GLN A 53 4.61 7.88 2.14
C GLN A 53 5.86 7.27 1.49
N GLN A 54 5.86 5.95 1.33
CA GLN A 54 6.93 5.22 0.67
C GLN A 54 7.04 5.59 -0.81
N ALA A 55 5.91 5.71 -1.50
CA ALA A 55 5.87 6.15 -2.90
C ALA A 55 6.39 7.57 -3.07
N GLU A 56 5.99 8.49 -2.19
CA GLU A 56 6.49 9.88 -2.19
C GLU A 56 7.99 9.95 -1.93
N GLN A 57 8.49 9.11 -1.03
CA GLN A 57 9.91 9.03 -0.71
C GLN A 57 10.74 8.50 -1.88
N LEU A 58 10.24 7.46 -2.55
CA LEU A 58 10.86 6.92 -3.77
C LEU A 58 10.89 7.96 -4.89
N GLU A 59 9.81 8.68 -5.08
CA GLU A 59 9.72 9.75 -6.05
C GLU A 59 10.76 10.84 -5.79
N ARG A 60 10.91 11.27 -4.54
CA ARG A 60 11.90 12.27 -4.14
C ARG A 60 13.33 11.81 -4.33
N GLN A 61 13.60 10.52 -4.25
CA GLN A 61 14.94 9.96 -4.42
C GLN A 61 15.25 9.66 -5.87
N GLU A 62 14.32 9.05 -6.60
CA GLU A 62 14.55 8.60 -7.96
C GLU A 62 14.43 9.69 -9.00
N LEU A 63 13.52 10.64 -8.81
CA LEU A 63 13.33 11.71 -9.76
C LEU A 63 14.59 12.59 -9.92
N PRO A 64 15.21 13.08 -8.83
CA PRO A 64 16.45 13.83 -8.95
C PRO A 64 17.61 12.99 -9.50
N ALA A 65 17.67 11.70 -9.16
CA ALA A 65 18.69 10.80 -9.69
C ALA A 65 18.55 10.61 -11.20
N ALA A 66 17.30 10.43 -11.68
CA ALA A 66 17.01 10.33 -13.10
C ALA A 66 17.33 11.63 -13.84
N GLU A 67 16.99 12.77 -13.26
CA GLU A 67 17.33 14.09 -13.81
C GLU A 67 18.85 14.29 -13.93
N LEU A 68 19.59 13.82 -12.93
CA LEU A 68 21.04 13.87 -12.93
C LEU A 68 21.64 12.99 -14.02
N GLU A 69 21.09 11.79 -14.23
CA GLU A 69 21.51 10.89 -15.31
C GLU A 69 21.28 11.50 -16.69
N VAL A 70 20.12 12.11 -16.90
CA VAL A 70 19.80 12.80 -18.14
C VAL A 70 20.79 13.95 -18.38
N LYS A 71 21.10 14.70 -17.34
CA LYS A 71 22.05 15.80 -17.40
C LYS A 71 23.47 15.32 -17.76
N ARG A 72 23.91 14.22 -17.16
CA ARG A 72 25.20 13.60 -17.47
C ARG A 72 25.27 13.09 -18.90
N ALA A 73 24.22 12.44 -19.37
CA ALA A 73 24.13 11.96 -20.74
C ALA A 73 24.20 13.11 -21.75
N ARG A 74 23.52 14.20 -21.43
CA ARG A 74 23.57 15.43 -22.27
C ARG A 74 24.95 16.03 -22.31
N LEU A 75 25.62 16.15 -21.16
CA LEU A 75 26.99 16.67 -21.08
C LEU A 75 27.97 15.77 -21.81
N ASP A 76 27.83 14.45 -21.71
CA ASP A 76 28.66 13.51 -22.44
C ASP A 76 28.47 13.65 -23.95
N ALA A 77 27.25 13.77 -24.41
CA ALA A 77 26.94 14.00 -25.81
C ALA A 77 27.56 15.32 -26.33
N GLN A 78 27.46 16.38 -25.54
CA GLN A 78 28.07 17.67 -25.85
C GLN A 78 29.61 17.56 -25.95
N ARG A 79 30.23 16.84 -25.01
CA ARG A 79 31.68 16.60 -25.05
C ARG A 79 32.08 15.82 -26.29
N GLN A 80 31.35 14.81 -26.68
CA GLN A 80 31.61 14.02 -27.88
C GLN A 80 31.54 14.89 -29.13
N VAL A 81 30.53 15.75 -29.23
CA VAL A 81 30.39 16.68 -30.36
C VAL A 81 31.52 17.67 -30.38
N LEU A 82 31.89 18.25 -29.25
CA LEU A 82 33.00 19.20 -29.16
C LEU A 82 34.35 18.55 -29.54
N GLU A 83 34.59 17.33 -29.06
CA GLU A 83 35.81 16.59 -29.39
C GLU A 83 35.88 16.21 -30.85
N ALA A 84 34.77 15.79 -31.45
CA ALA A 84 34.69 15.50 -32.89
C ALA A 84 34.91 16.75 -33.72
N THR A 85 34.37 17.89 -33.32
CA THR A 85 34.56 19.18 -33.98
C THR A 85 36.00 19.63 -33.89
N ARG A 86 36.62 19.46 -32.72
CA ARG A 86 38.03 19.79 -32.49
C ARG A 86 38.94 18.95 -33.38
N GLN A 87 38.71 17.65 -33.45
CA GLN A 87 39.46 16.72 -34.29
C GLN A 87 39.34 17.08 -35.78
N ASP A 88 38.12 17.38 -36.21
CA ASP A 88 37.85 17.80 -37.59
C ASP A 88 38.57 19.09 -37.94
N ALA A 89 38.57 20.06 -37.04
CA ALA A 89 39.29 21.33 -37.20
C ALA A 89 40.81 21.12 -37.29
N LEU A 90 41.37 20.25 -36.44
CA LEU A 90 42.79 19.91 -36.46
C LEU A 90 43.21 19.23 -37.77
N GLU A 91 42.40 18.31 -38.27
CA GLU A 91 42.63 17.61 -39.53
C GLU A 91 42.60 18.58 -40.71
N ARG A 92 41.68 19.53 -40.69
CA ARG A 92 41.62 20.56 -41.72
C ARG A 92 42.83 21.51 -41.71
N LEU A 93 43.28 21.85 -40.50
CA LEU A 93 44.51 22.67 -40.35
C LEU A 93 45.75 21.93 -40.86
N ASP A 94 45.88 20.64 -40.54
CA ASP A 94 46.98 19.81 -41.02
C ASP A 94 46.96 19.71 -42.54
N SER A 95 45.79 19.56 -43.13
CA SER A 95 45.60 19.53 -44.58
C SER A 95 45.98 20.84 -45.24
N LEU A 96 45.77 21.99 -44.58
CA LEU A 96 46.11 23.30 -45.09
C LEU A 96 47.59 23.60 -44.98
N THR A 97 48.29 23.06 -43.99
CA THR A 97 49.73 23.29 -43.77
C THR A 97 50.61 22.30 -44.50
N ALA A 98 50.02 21.22 -44.98
CA ALA A 98 50.76 20.28 -45.83
C ALA A 98 50.73 20.68 -47.26
#